data_b9ad2b9445ab12f43a0f0389033781b0
#
_entry.id   b9ad2b9445ab12f43a0f0389033781b0
#
_cell.length_a   1.000
_cell.length_b   1.000
_cell.length_c   1.000
_cell.angle_alpha   90.00
_cell.angle_beta   90.00
_cell.angle_gamma   90.00
#
_symmetry.space_group_name_H-M   'P 1'
#
loop_
_entity.id
_entity.type
_entity.pdbx_description
1 polymer ?
#
loop_
_entity_poly.entity_id
_entity_poly.type
_entity_poly.pdbx_seq_one_letter_code
_entity_poly.pdbx_strand_id
1 'polypeptide(L)'
;MVTNLENKILIIADHASNFVPKENNKLGLVNSFLNKHIAFDVGIKELSLDLSNRLKCKVIQGKYSRLLIDLNRDLDDPTIIPEIVDRKIIPGNIGLSKSEVKLRVKKIYKRRKR
;
A
#
# COMPACT_ATOMS: atom_id res chain seq x y z
N MET A 1 18.81 -6.94 -29.29
CA MET A 1 19.68 -6.70 -28.13
C MET A 1 18.85 -6.24 -26.94
N VAL A 2 19.06 -6.83 -25.80
CA VAL A 2 18.32 -6.45 -24.58
C VAL A 2 19.06 -5.31 -23.89
N THR A 3 18.35 -4.18 -23.70
CA THR A 3 18.92 -3.03 -22.98
C THR A 3 18.70 -3.22 -21.47
N ASN A 4 19.77 -3.05 -20.71
CA ASN A 4 19.70 -3.07 -19.24
C ASN A 4 19.21 -1.70 -18.75
N LEU A 5 18.00 -1.66 -18.17
CA LEU A 5 17.37 -0.45 -17.66
C LEU A 5 17.50 -0.31 -16.15
N GLU A 6 18.32 -1.14 -15.50
CA GLU A 6 18.42 -1.19 -14.03
C GLU A 6 18.65 0.18 -13.41
N ASN A 7 19.50 1.01 -14.03
CA ASN A 7 19.86 2.33 -13.50
C ASN A 7 19.06 3.48 -14.15
N LYS A 8 18.09 3.17 -15.00
CA LYS A 8 17.33 4.19 -15.73
C LYS A 8 15.85 4.19 -15.40
N ILE A 9 15.32 3.06 -14.98
CA ILE A 9 13.89 2.90 -14.70
C ILE A 9 13.73 2.23 -13.34
N LEU A 10 12.80 2.74 -12.56
CA LEU A 10 12.35 2.13 -11.32
C LEU A 10 10.85 1.98 -11.39
N ILE A 11 10.36 0.76 -11.22
CA ILE A 11 8.92 0.49 -11.17
C ILE A 11 8.48 0.57 -9.71
N ILE A 12 7.43 1.32 -9.46
CA ILE A 12 6.85 1.48 -8.11
C ILE A 12 5.40 1.03 -8.17
N ALA A 13 5.04 0.09 -7.30
CA ALA A 13 3.69 -0.46 -7.19
C ALA A 13 3.21 -0.33 -5.75
N ASP A 14 2.66 0.84 -5.41
CA ASP A 14 2.30 1.18 -4.03
C ASP A 14 1.15 0.32 -3.48
N HIS A 15 0.21 -0.10 -4.32
CA HIS A 15 -0.98 -0.84 -3.90
C HIS A 15 -0.92 -2.32 -4.27
N ALA A 16 0.27 -2.92 -4.18
CA ALA A 16 0.50 -4.30 -4.63
C ALA A 16 0.03 -5.35 -3.62
N SER A 17 -0.30 -4.98 -2.39
CA SER A 17 -0.64 -5.93 -1.32
C SER A 17 -1.89 -5.51 -0.56
N ASN A 18 -2.64 -6.52 -0.10
CA ASN A 18 -3.75 -6.32 0.83
C ASN A 18 -3.38 -6.70 2.27
N PHE A 19 -2.09 -6.86 2.55
CA PHE A 19 -1.64 -7.32 3.86
C PHE A 19 -1.90 -6.27 4.94
N VAL A 20 -2.47 -6.74 6.06
CA VAL A 20 -2.65 -5.94 7.28
C VAL A 20 -1.96 -6.71 8.40
N PRO A 21 -1.02 -6.07 9.13
CA PRO A 21 -0.33 -6.74 10.23
C PRO A 21 -1.30 -7.29 11.28
N LYS A 22 -0.91 -8.37 11.93
CA LYS A 22 -1.72 -9.04 12.94
C LYS A 22 -2.13 -8.09 14.07
N GLU A 23 -1.23 -7.21 14.50
CA GLU A 23 -1.48 -6.23 15.56
C GLU A 23 -2.57 -5.21 15.19
N ASN A 24 -2.86 -5.05 13.92
CA ASN A 24 -3.93 -4.17 13.45
C ASN A 24 -5.27 -4.89 13.28
N ASN A 25 -5.33 -6.18 13.61
CA ASN A 25 -6.56 -6.98 13.66
C ASN A 25 -7.43 -6.81 12.40
N LYS A 26 -6.81 -6.94 11.21
CA LYS A 26 -7.48 -6.79 9.91
C LYS A 26 -8.25 -5.46 9.76
N LEU A 27 -7.90 -4.44 10.54
CA LEU A 27 -8.63 -3.17 10.60
C LEU A 27 -10.11 -3.33 10.92
N GLY A 28 -10.48 -4.45 11.57
CA GLY A 28 -11.88 -4.79 11.86
C GLY A 28 -12.66 -5.26 10.64
N LEU A 29 -11.98 -5.62 9.55
CA LEU A 29 -12.60 -6.02 8.30
C LEU A 29 -12.59 -7.54 8.12
N VAL A 30 -13.56 -8.05 7.35
CA VAL A 30 -13.58 -9.47 6.99
C VAL A 30 -12.68 -9.73 5.78
N ASN A 31 -12.22 -10.97 5.61
CA ASN A 31 -11.31 -11.34 4.53
C ASN A 31 -11.87 -11.03 3.15
N SER A 32 -13.17 -11.24 2.93
CA SER A 32 -13.79 -10.96 1.64
C SER A 32 -13.66 -9.49 1.25
N PHE A 33 -13.70 -8.59 2.23
CA PHE A 33 -13.51 -7.16 2.00
C PHE A 33 -12.06 -6.84 1.65
N LEU A 34 -11.11 -7.46 2.38
CA LEU A 34 -9.68 -7.26 2.13
C LEU A 34 -9.23 -7.82 0.77
N ASN A 35 -10.00 -8.72 0.18
CA ASN A 35 -9.70 -9.28 -1.13
C ASN A 35 -10.26 -8.45 -2.29
N LYS A 36 -10.91 -7.32 -1.99
CA LYS A 36 -11.48 -6.43 -3.02
C LYS A 36 -10.51 -5.35 -3.44
N HIS A 37 -10.77 -4.76 -4.60
CA HIS A 37 -9.96 -3.68 -5.18
C HIS A 37 -9.81 -2.45 -4.28
N ILE A 38 -10.67 -2.27 -3.29
CA ILE A 38 -10.56 -1.15 -2.34
C ILE A 38 -9.37 -1.31 -1.39
N ALA A 39 -8.91 -2.55 -1.16
CA ALA A 39 -7.80 -2.84 -0.27
C ALA A 39 -6.45 -2.90 -0.99
N PHE A 40 -6.45 -3.17 -2.28
CA PHE A 40 -5.24 -3.25 -3.11
C PHE A 40 -5.62 -3.24 -4.59
N ASP A 41 -4.63 -3.02 -5.45
CA ASP A 41 -4.86 -3.06 -6.90
C ASP A 41 -4.66 -4.49 -7.40
N VAL A 42 -5.74 -5.14 -7.80
CA VAL A 42 -5.73 -6.54 -8.24
C VAL A 42 -4.86 -6.69 -9.48
N GLY A 43 -3.93 -7.65 -9.44
CA GLY A 43 -3.05 -7.94 -10.56
C GLY A 43 -1.79 -7.08 -10.64
N ILE A 44 -1.69 -6.01 -9.85
CA ILE A 44 -0.56 -5.09 -9.95
C ILE A 44 0.74 -5.72 -9.43
N LYS A 45 0.66 -6.60 -8.45
CA LYS A 45 1.83 -7.33 -7.95
C LYS A 45 2.48 -8.14 -9.06
N GLU A 46 1.68 -8.93 -9.75
CA GLU A 46 2.15 -9.81 -10.83
C GLU A 46 2.60 -8.99 -12.04
N LEU A 47 1.85 -7.96 -12.41
CA LEU A 47 2.19 -7.09 -13.53
C LEU A 47 3.52 -6.37 -13.30
N SER A 48 3.71 -5.79 -12.13
CA SER A 48 4.94 -5.05 -11.82
C SER A 48 6.16 -5.96 -11.80
N LEU A 49 6.03 -7.20 -11.31
CA LEU A 49 7.10 -8.17 -11.35
C LEU A 49 7.43 -8.59 -12.78
N ASP A 50 6.42 -8.83 -13.61
CA ASP A 50 6.62 -9.21 -15.01
C ASP A 50 7.31 -8.09 -15.79
N LEU A 51 6.88 -6.85 -15.61
CA LEU A 51 7.51 -5.70 -16.25
C LEU A 51 8.97 -5.53 -15.79
N SER A 52 9.22 -5.68 -14.49
CA SER A 52 10.57 -5.61 -13.94
C SER A 52 11.50 -6.63 -14.60
N ASN A 53 11.02 -7.86 -14.75
CA ASN A 53 11.80 -8.92 -15.40
C ASN A 53 12.03 -8.64 -16.88
N ARG A 54 11.02 -8.17 -17.61
CA ARG A 54 11.12 -7.88 -19.03
C ARG A 54 12.00 -6.70 -19.33
N LEU A 55 11.92 -5.64 -18.51
CA LEU A 55 12.70 -4.42 -18.68
C LEU A 55 14.07 -4.50 -18.00
N LYS A 56 14.32 -5.54 -17.23
CA LYS A 56 15.53 -5.72 -16.43
C LYS A 56 15.81 -4.51 -15.55
N CYS A 57 14.79 -4.06 -14.84
CA CYS A 57 14.86 -2.92 -13.93
C CYS A 57 14.39 -3.33 -12.54
N LYS A 58 14.63 -2.44 -11.57
CA LYS A 58 14.20 -2.67 -10.19
C LYS A 58 12.71 -2.39 -10.03
N VAL A 59 12.10 -3.09 -9.07
CA VAL A 59 10.71 -2.87 -8.68
C VAL A 59 10.63 -2.73 -7.17
N ILE A 60 9.84 -1.78 -6.71
CA ILE A 60 9.49 -1.62 -5.29
C ILE A 60 7.99 -1.78 -5.19
N GLN A 61 7.56 -2.75 -4.39
CA GLN A 61 6.13 -3.02 -4.16
C GLN A 61 5.75 -2.62 -2.75
N GLY A 62 4.59 -2.00 -2.59
CA GLY A 62 4.01 -1.78 -1.28
C GLY A 62 3.71 -3.11 -0.60
N LYS A 63 4.08 -3.23 0.67
CA LYS A 63 3.94 -4.48 1.44
C LYS A 63 2.64 -4.56 2.22
N TYR A 64 1.92 -3.46 2.34
CA TYR A 64 0.73 -3.35 3.17
C TYR A 64 -0.45 -2.83 2.35
N SER A 65 -1.66 -3.15 2.81
CA SER A 65 -2.88 -2.63 2.20
C SER A 65 -2.90 -1.10 2.25
N ARG A 66 -3.40 -0.47 1.20
CA ARG A 66 -3.64 0.98 1.15
C ARG A 66 -4.60 1.45 2.23
N LEU A 67 -5.41 0.55 2.78
CA LEU A 67 -6.35 0.88 3.84
C LEU A 67 -5.63 1.15 5.17
N LEU A 68 -4.45 0.57 5.37
CA LEU A 68 -3.64 0.82 6.56
C LEU A 68 -3.05 2.23 6.52
N ILE A 69 -2.41 2.56 5.41
CA ILE A 69 -1.97 3.90 5.05
C ILE A 69 -1.68 3.91 3.55
N ASP A 70 -2.18 4.93 2.86
CA ASP A 70 -2.05 5.00 1.40
C ASP A 70 -0.75 5.70 1.01
N LEU A 71 0.19 4.93 0.46
CA LEU A 71 1.49 5.42 0.04
C LEU A 71 1.43 6.38 -1.14
N ASN A 72 0.33 6.39 -1.86
CA ASN A 72 0.14 7.26 -3.03
C ASN A 72 -0.58 8.57 -2.67
N ARG A 73 -0.56 8.97 -1.41
CA ARG A 73 -1.13 10.23 -0.93
C ARG A 73 -0.10 11.00 -0.14
N ASP A 74 -0.26 12.31 -0.05
CA ASP A 74 0.62 13.16 0.74
C ASP A 74 0.31 13.04 2.23
N LEU A 75 1.32 13.33 3.06
CA LEU A 75 1.17 13.23 4.52
C LEU A 75 0.09 14.15 5.09
N ASP A 76 -0.19 15.26 4.44
CA ASP A 76 -1.23 16.20 4.87
C ASP A 76 -2.61 15.86 4.31
N ASP A 77 -2.73 14.83 3.49
CA ASP A 77 -4.03 14.41 2.97
C ASP A 77 -4.83 13.74 4.09
N PRO A 78 -6.04 14.26 4.43
CA PRO A 78 -6.84 13.67 5.49
C PRO A 78 -7.32 12.25 5.20
N THR A 79 -7.23 11.80 3.96
CA THR A 79 -7.62 10.45 3.56
C THR A 79 -6.46 9.49 3.44
N ILE A 80 -5.25 9.87 3.89
CA ILE A 80 -4.08 9.00 3.85
C ILE A 80 -4.29 7.72 4.66
N ILE A 81 -5.01 7.83 5.79
CA ILE A 81 -5.53 6.68 6.55
C ILE A 81 -7.04 6.77 6.44
N PRO A 82 -7.66 6.04 5.49
CA PRO A 82 -9.06 6.24 5.18
C PRO A 82 -9.98 5.71 6.28
N GLU A 83 -10.92 6.52 6.71
CA GLU A 83 -11.96 6.10 7.65
C GLU A 83 -13.16 5.48 6.94
N ILE A 84 -13.45 5.94 5.72
CA ILE A 84 -14.55 5.46 4.88
C ILE A 84 -14.03 5.27 3.47
N VAL A 85 -14.34 4.12 2.88
CA VAL A 85 -14.01 3.81 1.48
C VAL A 85 -15.24 3.15 0.85
N ASP A 86 -15.66 3.68 -0.30
CA ASP A 86 -16.78 3.14 -1.05
C ASP A 86 -18.03 2.93 -0.17
N ARG A 87 -18.34 3.96 0.65
CA ARG A 87 -19.46 4.00 1.59
C ARG A 87 -19.36 3.01 2.74
N LYS A 88 -18.19 2.40 2.92
CA LYS A 88 -17.96 1.45 4.03
C LYS A 88 -16.99 2.03 5.04
N ILE A 89 -17.31 1.89 6.30
CA ILE A 89 -16.46 2.32 7.40
C ILE A 89 -15.33 1.31 7.57
N ILE A 90 -14.13 1.83 7.79
CA ILE A 90 -12.96 1.04 8.14
C ILE A 90 -12.77 1.11 9.66
N PRO A 91 -13.29 0.14 10.43
CA PRO A 91 -13.36 0.28 11.89
C PRO A 91 -12.01 0.51 12.55
N GLY A 92 -10.97 -0.15 12.09
CA GLY A 92 -9.64 -0.03 12.65
C GLY A 92 -8.96 1.32 12.41
N ASN A 93 -9.58 2.19 11.59
CA ASN A 93 -9.05 3.53 11.30
C ASN A 93 -9.84 4.64 12.00
N ILE A 94 -10.92 4.30 12.68
CA ILE A 94 -11.75 5.28 13.36
C ILE A 94 -11.15 5.62 14.72
N GLY A 95 -11.01 6.91 15.00
CA GLY A 95 -10.57 7.38 16.32
C GLY A 95 -9.12 7.03 16.66
N LEU A 96 -8.26 6.94 15.66
CA LEU A 96 -6.84 6.64 15.91
C LEU A 96 -6.17 7.73 16.74
N SER A 97 -5.33 7.30 17.68
CA SER A 97 -4.51 8.22 18.47
C SER A 97 -3.42 8.83 17.59
N LYS A 98 -2.89 9.99 18.00
CA LYS A 98 -1.76 10.60 17.30
C LYS A 98 -0.54 9.68 17.26
N SER A 99 -0.33 8.90 18.33
CA SER A 99 0.79 7.96 18.41
C SER A 99 0.64 6.82 17.39
N GLU A 100 -0.57 6.29 17.20
CA GLU A 100 -0.81 5.26 16.18
C GLU A 100 -0.60 5.80 14.76
N VAL A 101 -1.08 7.01 14.48
CA VAL A 101 -0.85 7.65 13.19
C VAL A 101 0.63 7.83 12.92
N LYS A 102 1.37 8.36 13.91
CA LYS A 102 2.82 8.53 13.80
C LYS A 102 3.54 7.21 13.58
N LEU A 103 3.10 6.14 14.23
CA LEU A 103 3.69 4.83 14.08
C LEU A 103 3.54 4.31 12.65
N ARG A 104 2.35 4.44 12.07
CA ARG A 104 2.11 4.03 10.68
C ARG A 104 2.93 4.86 9.70
N VAL A 105 3.00 6.17 9.91
CA VAL A 105 3.81 7.05 9.07
C VAL A 105 5.28 6.65 9.12
N LYS A 106 5.82 6.46 10.32
CA LYS A 106 7.23 6.10 10.49
C LYS A 106 7.55 4.71 9.94
N LYS A 107 6.72 3.73 10.28
CA LYS A 107 7.00 2.33 9.98
C LYS A 107 6.75 1.98 8.51
N ILE A 108 5.76 2.60 7.90
CA ILE A 108 5.34 2.23 6.55
C ILE A 108 5.65 3.32 5.54
N TYR A 109 5.11 4.52 5.74
CA TYR A 109 5.18 5.60 4.76
C TYR A 109 6.60 6.12 4.55
N LYS A 110 7.28 6.49 5.62
CA LYS A 110 8.63 7.05 5.53
C LYS A 110 9.66 6.03 5.05
N ARG A 111 9.48 4.76 5.41
CA ARG A 111 10.38 3.70 4.92
C ARG A 111 10.26 3.51 3.43
N ARG A 112 9.06 3.69 2.88
CA ARG A 112 8.80 3.56 1.46
C ARG A 112 9.34 4.78 0.68
N LYS A 113 9.27 5.98 1.27
CA LYS A 113 9.62 7.25 0.61
C LYS A 113 11.08 7.66 0.74
N ARG A 114 11.92 6.78 1.18
CA ARG A 114 13.35 7.07 1.31
C ARG A 114 14.00 7.59 0.05
#